data_5527fa32fdf7ca21ed0c34130cd65416
#
_entry.id   5527fa32fdf7ca21ed0c34130cd65416
#
_cell.length_a   1.000
_cell.length_b   1.000
_cell.length_c   1.000
_cell.angle_alpha   90.00
_cell.angle_beta   90.00
_cell.angle_gamma   90.00
#
_symmetry.space_group_name_H-M   'P 1'
#
loop_
_entity.id
_entity.type
_entity.pdbx_description
1 polymer ?
#
loop_
_entity_poly.entity_id
_entity_poly.type
_entity_poly.pdbx_seq_one_letter_code
_entity_poly.pdbx_strand_id
1 'polypeptide(L)'
;MKKFIRALGIGILASTFLWTVPTYAQAETETAGSSMKEESYSEENIELYNEEREKPKGEWKEDEQGRWYEYSDGTRPKLSWRKIDGQWYYFNSKGYWIDDNTYEEGSLKGIDVSKWQEEVDWQAVKNDGIEFAMIRLGYNTNQLDKYYQRNMKEAEKVQIPVGVYYYSKATNEEEAVRDAEFVIENLKGYKVSYPVAIDLEDKVQEDLSKEELGKIARAFADEIQSAGYTPMVYANENWYQNYIDWSLLGDVEKWIASYSVSPNPKIEREIWQCCSTGLVDGVKGNVDINFGYKDYTKYITPRTEPLESYYKRGKWVQDSTGWWYRYKNGQYPKNQWEYIDNHWYWFNESGYMTTGWQQVYGKWYYMDQWGAMTTGWQEISGHWYYMND
;
A
#
# COMPACT_ATOMS: atom_id res chain seq x y z
N MET A 1 -6.35 66.64 -41.86
CA MET A 1 -7.51 67.11 -41.09
C MET A 1 -7.60 66.28 -39.83
N LYS A 2 -7.41 66.97 -38.70
CA LYS A 2 -7.45 66.42 -37.33
C LYS A 2 -8.91 66.20 -36.89
N LYS A 3 -9.22 65.05 -36.21
CA LYS A 3 -10.37 65.04 -35.28
C LYS A 3 -9.96 64.27 -34.02
N PHE A 4 -9.97 65.02 -32.94
CA PHE A 4 -9.92 64.60 -31.54
C PHE A 4 -11.20 63.87 -31.18
N ILE A 5 -11.09 62.76 -30.39
CA ILE A 5 -12.19 62.29 -29.55
C ILE A 5 -11.63 62.06 -28.13
N ARG A 6 -12.28 62.65 -27.16
CA ARG A 6 -11.99 62.66 -25.73
C ARG A 6 -12.25 61.29 -25.11
N ALA A 7 -11.38 60.91 -24.17
CA ALA A 7 -11.60 59.87 -23.22
C ALA A 7 -12.51 60.32 -22.07
N LEU A 8 -13.53 59.54 -21.80
CA LEU A 8 -14.29 59.63 -20.52
C LEU A 8 -13.74 58.51 -19.59
N GLY A 9 -13.20 58.94 -18.45
CA GLY A 9 -12.82 58.04 -17.39
C GLY A 9 -14.07 57.57 -16.62
N ILE A 10 -14.14 56.24 -16.42
CA ILE A 10 -15.05 55.64 -15.43
C ILE A 10 -14.16 54.98 -14.40
N GLY A 11 -14.21 55.53 -13.19
CA GLY A 11 -13.57 54.95 -12.01
C GLY A 11 -14.29 53.65 -11.60
N ILE A 12 -13.54 52.59 -11.45
CA ILE A 12 -14.01 51.37 -10.84
C ILE A 12 -13.51 51.35 -9.39
N LEU A 13 -14.47 51.48 -8.47
CA LEU A 13 -14.27 51.21 -7.05
C LEU A 13 -14.00 49.70 -6.87
N ALA A 14 -12.81 49.36 -6.40
CA ALA A 14 -12.48 48.02 -5.96
C ALA A 14 -13.10 47.82 -4.55
N SER A 15 -14.18 47.09 -4.48
CA SER A 15 -14.70 46.55 -3.21
C SER A 15 -14.00 45.25 -2.90
N THR A 16 -13.14 45.27 -1.89
CA THR A 16 -12.53 44.10 -1.28
C THR A 16 -13.58 43.34 -0.50
N PHE A 17 -14.06 42.21 -1.04
CA PHE A 17 -14.83 41.24 -0.27
C PHE A 17 -13.86 40.34 0.47
N LEU A 18 -13.74 40.53 1.77
CA LEU A 18 -13.18 39.57 2.72
C LEU A 18 -14.18 38.42 2.85
N TRP A 19 -13.79 37.23 2.32
CA TRP A 19 -14.48 35.99 2.63
C TRP A 19 -13.98 35.50 3.99
N THR A 20 -14.83 35.61 5.01
CA THR A 20 -14.65 34.89 6.26
C THR A 20 -15.10 33.46 6.07
N VAL A 21 -14.13 32.52 6.17
CA VAL A 21 -14.40 31.09 6.23
C VAL A 21 -15.04 30.81 7.62
N PRO A 22 -16.21 30.17 7.71
CA PRO A 22 -16.74 29.76 9.01
C PRO A 22 -15.91 28.61 9.56
N THR A 23 -15.30 28.80 10.71
CA THR A 23 -14.74 27.73 11.54
C THR A 23 -15.89 26.89 12.08
N TYR A 24 -16.02 25.67 11.56
CA TYR A 24 -16.86 24.67 12.20
C TYR A 24 -16.11 24.12 13.41
N ALA A 25 -16.62 24.39 14.59
CA ALA A 25 -16.24 23.70 15.80
C ALA A 25 -16.79 22.25 15.70
N GLN A 26 -15.92 21.27 15.66
CA GLN A 26 -16.29 19.87 15.80
C GLN A 26 -16.62 19.59 17.27
N ALA A 27 -17.86 19.17 17.50
CA ALA A 27 -18.25 18.57 18.76
C ALA A 27 -17.73 17.13 18.79
N GLU A 28 -16.89 16.82 19.77
CA GLU A 28 -16.42 15.47 20.07
C GLU A 28 -17.59 14.64 20.62
N THR A 29 -17.97 13.58 19.92
CA THR A 29 -18.71 12.47 20.51
C THR A 29 -17.78 11.26 20.51
N GLU A 30 -17.34 10.87 21.70
CA GLU A 30 -16.63 9.62 21.93
C GLU A 30 -17.56 8.44 21.63
N THR A 31 -17.27 7.69 20.58
CA THR A 31 -17.69 6.29 20.44
C THR A 31 -16.46 5.47 20.14
N ALA A 32 -16.23 4.45 20.98
CA ALA A 32 -15.11 3.54 20.91
C ALA A 32 -15.18 2.69 19.62
N GLY A 33 -14.49 3.15 18.60
CA GLY A 33 -14.08 2.42 17.41
C GLY A 33 -12.68 2.90 17.10
N SER A 34 -11.69 2.02 17.19
CA SER A 34 -10.30 2.39 16.95
C SER A 34 -10.04 2.57 15.45
N SER A 35 -10.54 3.66 14.87
CA SER A 35 -9.88 4.22 13.71
C SER A 35 -8.57 4.80 14.23
N MET A 36 -7.43 4.46 13.62
CA MET A 36 -6.23 5.26 13.85
C MET A 36 -6.62 6.70 13.52
N LYS A 37 -6.90 7.48 14.57
CA LYS A 37 -6.91 8.91 14.41
C LYS A 37 -5.56 9.23 13.79
N GLU A 38 -5.52 10.10 12.79
CA GLU A 38 -4.30 10.86 12.49
C GLU A 38 -3.95 11.58 13.79
N GLU A 39 -3.39 10.86 14.75
CA GLU A 39 -2.86 11.46 15.95
C GLU A 39 -1.72 12.36 15.52
N SER A 40 -1.98 13.65 15.55
CA SER A 40 -0.90 14.60 15.51
C SER A 40 0.03 14.25 16.66
N TYR A 41 1.25 13.82 16.37
CA TYR A 41 2.30 13.77 17.39
C TYR A 41 2.44 15.20 17.91
N SER A 42 1.82 15.47 19.06
CA SER A 42 1.96 16.75 19.75
C SER A 42 3.38 16.84 20.28
N GLU A 43 3.86 18.06 20.50
CA GLU A 43 5.13 18.28 21.18
C GLU A 43 5.21 17.49 22.50
N GLU A 44 4.07 17.29 23.16
CA GLU A 44 3.90 16.50 24.37
C GLU A 44 4.21 14.99 24.17
N ASN A 45 3.89 14.39 23.04
CA ASN A 45 4.26 13.02 22.70
C ASN A 45 5.77 12.90 22.42
N ILE A 46 6.39 13.94 21.89
CA ILE A 46 7.83 13.99 21.66
C ILE A 46 8.59 14.13 22.99
N GLU A 47 8.06 14.93 23.94
CA GLU A 47 8.63 15.04 25.29
C GLU A 47 8.52 13.71 26.06
N LEU A 48 7.36 13.04 26.02
CA LEU A 48 7.17 11.70 26.60
C LEU A 48 8.14 10.67 26.03
N TYR A 49 8.38 10.72 24.70
CA TYR A 49 9.34 9.85 24.05
C TYR A 49 10.77 10.11 24.52
N ASN A 50 11.19 11.36 24.59
CA ASN A 50 12.51 11.73 25.03
C ASN A 50 12.70 11.37 26.53
N GLU A 51 11.68 11.58 27.35
CA GLU A 51 11.69 11.18 28.77
C GLU A 51 11.84 9.64 28.92
N GLU A 52 11.13 8.84 28.10
CA GLU A 52 11.26 7.37 28.20
C GLU A 52 12.61 6.85 27.71
N ARG A 53 13.25 7.49 26.72
CA ARG A 53 14.61 7.13 26.26
C ARG A 53 15.71 7.56 27.22
N GLU A 54 15.50 8.67 27.88
CA GLU A 54 16.41 9.17 28.90
C GLU A 54 16.24 8.44 30.26
N LYS A 55 15.19 7.62 30.39
CA LYS A 55 14.99 6.81 31.59
C LYS A 55 16.19 5.89 31.79
N PRO A 56 16.88 6.04 32.91
CA PRO A 56 18.04 5.21 33.17
C PRO A 56 17.64 3.74 33.21
N LYS A 57 18.60 2.86 32.91
CA LYS A 57 18.39 1.41 33.04
C LYS A 57 17.72 1.12 34.38
N GLY A 58 16.71 0.27 34.34
CA GLY A 58 15.99 -0.16 35.53
C GLY A 58 16.47 -1.53 35.99
N GLU A 59 15.72 -2.15 36.83
CA GLU A 59 15.95 -3.50 37.32
C GLU A 59 14.67 -4.35 37.29
N TRP A 60 14.84 -5.63 37.09
CA TRP A 60 13.74 -6.59 37.20
C TRP A 60 13.38 -6.78 38.67
N LYS A 61 12.08 -6.71 38.97
CA LYS A 61 11.48 -6.98 40.25
C LYS A 61 10.38 -8.04 40.11
N GLU A 62 10.02 -8.68 41.22
CA GLU A 62 9.04 -9.77 41.29
C GLU A 62 8.24 -9.71 42.59
N ASP A 63 6.96 -10.06 42.52
CA ASP A 63 6.07 -10.31 43.63
C ASP A 63 5.12 -11.48 43.34
N GLU A 64 4.13 -11.73 44.18
CA GLU A 64 3.15 -12.80 44.01
C GLU A 64 2.28 -12.65 42.75
N GLN A 65 2.23 -11.47 42.14
CA GLN A 65 1.44 -11.19 40.95
C GLN A 65 2.25 -11.36 39.66
N GLY A 66 3.59 -11.35 39.71
CA GLY A 66 4.46 -11.52 38.56
C GLY A 66 5.71 -10.66 38.61
N ARG A 67 6.40 -10.58 37.47
CA ARG A 67 7.62 -9.79 37.27
C ARG A 67 7.34 -8.50 36.58
N TRP A 68 8.10 -7.45 36.91
CA TRP A 68 8.07 -6.16 36.18
C TRP A 68 9.46 -5.56 36.06
N TYR A 69 9.60 -4.65 35.12
CA TYR A 69 10.81 -3.86 35.02
C TYR A 69 10.55 -2.48 35.62
N GLU A 70 11.33 -2.07 36.58
CA GLU A 70 11.23 -0.78 37.23
C GLU A 70 12.37 0.11 36.80
N TYR A 71 12.05 1.22 36.19
CA TYR A 71 13.04 2.24 35.86
C TYR A 71 13.59 2.89 37.15
N SER A 72 14.76 3.54 37.05
CA SER A 72 15.39 4.13 38.24
C SER A 72 14.60 5.31 38.85
N ASP A 73 13.62 5.86 38.13
CA ASP A 73 12.67 6.86 38.63
C ASP A 73 11.47 6.22 39.39
N GLY A 74 11.42 4.90 39.49
CA GLY A 74 10.37 4.13 40.14
C GLY A 74 9.15 3.88 39.25
N THR A 75 9.14 4.33 38.00
CA THR A 75 8.07 4.02 37.05
C THR A 75 8.28 2.67 36.39
N ARG A 76 7.23 2.13 35.74
CA ARG A 76 7.29 0.87 34.98
C ARG A 76 6.53 1.02 33.64
N PRO A 77 6.96 0.30 32.59
CA PRO A 77 6.22 0.25 31.34
C PRO A 77 4.84 -0.37 31.54
N LYS A 78 3.85 0.10 30.79
CA LYS A 78 2.47 -0.40 30.83
C LYS A 78 1.90 -0.43 29.42
N LEU A 79 1.10 -1.47 29.12
CA LEU A 79 0.43 -1.67 27.85
C LEU A 79 1.36 -1.44 26.64
N SER A 80 2.59 -1.93 26.73
CA SER A 80 3.60 -1.62 25.73
C SER A 80 4.69 -2.68 25.65
N TRP A 81 5.24 -2.81 24.48
CA TRP A 81 6.47 -3.54 24.24
C TRP A 81 7.69 -2.69 24.59
N ARG A 82 8.68 -3.32 25.24
CA ARG A 82 9.96 -2.69 25.56
C ARG A 82 11.11 -3.65 25.30
N LYS A 83 12.16 -3.14 24.72
CA LYS A 83 13.40 -3.90 24.53
C LYS A 83 14.32 -3.66 25.74
N ILE A 84 14.60 -4.72 26.48
CA ILE A 84 15.43 -4.70 27.70
C ILE A 84 16.54 -5.74 27.50
N ASP A 85 17.78 -5.31 27.58
CA ASP A 85 18.98 -6.17 27.40
C ASP A 85 18.93 -7.01 26.10
N GLY A 86 18.39 -6.42 25.03
CA GLY A 86 18.30 -7.04 23.71
C GLY A 86 17.09 -7.95 23.50
N GLN A 87 16.24 -8.15 24.48
CA GLN A 87 15.03 -8.96 24.42
C GLN A 87 13.78 -8.10 24.46
N TRP A 88 12.72 -8.49 23.71
CA TRP A 88 11.44 -7.81 23.75
C TRP A 88 10.55 -8.37 24.85
N TYR A 89 9.89 -7.47 25.60
CA TYR A 89 8.99 -7.79 26.71
C TYR A 89 7.71 -6.97 26.56
N TYR A 90 6.55 -7.63 26.70
CA TYR A 90 5.27 -6.94 26.78
C TYR A 90 4.85 -6.76 28.23
N PHE A 91 4.38 -5.56 28.58
CA PHE A 91 3.90 -5.22 29.91
C PHE A 91 2.40 -4.92 29.86
N ASN A 92 1.62 -5.56 30.74
CA ASN A 92 0.18 -5.34 30.83
C ASN A 92 -0.18 -3.97 31.43
N SER A 93 -1.49 -3.67 31.60
CA SER A 93 -1.99 -2.41 32.15
C SER A 93 -1.52 -2.10 33.57
N LYS A 94 -1.10 -3.11 34.33
CA LYS A 94 -0.53 -2.95 35.66
C LYS A 94 0.99 -2.87 35.69
N GLY A 95 1.63 -3.02 34.51
CA GLY A 95 3.07 -2.98 34.33
C GLY A 95 3.78 -4.29 34.64
N TYR A 96 3.08 -5.43 34.72
CA TYR A 96 3.70 -6.75 34.85
C TYR A 96 4.06 -7.31 33.47
N TRP A 97 5.25 -7.91 33.37
CA TRP A 97 5.66 -8.67 32.21
C TRP A 97 4.75 -9.88 32.01
N ILE A 98 4.33 -10.08 30.76
CA ILE A 98 3.57 -11.25 30.36
C ILE A 98 4.55 -12.23 29.69
N ASP A 99 4.84 -13.30 30.43
CA ASP A 99 5.75 -14.39 30.02
C ASP A 99 4.93 -15.52 29.37
N ASP A 100 4.42 -15.26 28.16
CA ASP A 100 3.64 -16.26 27.43
C ASP A 100 4.16 -16.49 26.01
N ASN A 101 5.40 -16.11 25.72
CA ASN A 101 5.99 -16.19 24.37
C ASN A 101 5.04 -15.62 23.31
N THR A 102 4.71 -14.35 23.45
CA THR A 102 3.75 -13.63 22.62
C THR A 102 4.11 -13.57 21.12
N TYR A 103 5.28 -14.06 20.76
CA TYR A 103 5.73 -14.24 19.38
C TYR A 103 6.38 -15.62 19.22
N GLU A 104 6.20 -16.22 18.04
CA GLU A 104 6.79 -17.53 17.75
C GLU A 104 8.31 -17.44 17.66
N GLU A 105 8.98 -18.51 18.10
CA GLU A 105 10.44 -18.64 17.94
C GLU A 105 10.81 -18.59 16.45
N GLY A 106 11.78 -17.72 16.11
CA GLY A 106 12.23 -17.52 14.74
C GLY A 106 11.42 -16.51 13.94
N SER A 107 10.45 -15.81 14.55
CA SER A 107 9.84 -14.65 13.90
C SER A 107 10.85 -13.50 13.69
N LEU A 108 10.63 -12.70 12.65
CA LEU A 108 11.44 -11.52 12.34
C LEU A 108 10.82 -10.28 12.99
N LYS A 109 11.67 -9.39 13.49
CA LYS A 109 11.24 -8.14 14.11
C LYS A 109 11.23 -7.02 13.09
N GLY A 110 10.11 -6.34 12.98
CA GLY A 110 9.94 -5.24 12.05
C GLY A 110 9.32 -4.01 12.68
N ILE A 111 9.39 -2.93 11.92
CA ILE A 111 8.66 -1.70 12.22
C ILE A 111 7.87 -1.28 11.00
N ASP A 112 6.82 -0.49 11.21
CA ASP A 112 6.28 0.28 10.11
C ASP A 112 6.36 1.78 10.39
N VAL A 113 6.66 2.54 9.34
CA VAL A 113 6.98 3.97 9.44
C VAL A 113 6.29 4.78 8.36
N SER A 114 6.01 6.03 8.71
CA SER A 114 5.37 7.00 7.83
C SER A 114 5.92 8.41 8.09
N LYS A 115 5.22 9.43 7.62
CA LYS A 115 5.55 10.84 7.92
C LYS A 115 5.61 11.14 9.42
N TRP A 116 4.93 10.34 10.24
CA TRP A 116 4.83 10.57 11.68
C TRP A 116 6.13 10.30 12.45
N GLN A 117 6.96 9.38 11.96
CA GLN A 117 8.27 9.10 12.53
C GLN A 117 9.34 10.09 12.04
N GLU A 118 8.98 11.01 11.16
CA GLU A 118 9.88 12.03 10.59
C GLU A 118 11.14 11.42 9.99
N GLU A 119 12.32 11.95 10.34
CA GLU A 119 13.62 11.48 9.87
C GLU A 119 14.11 10.32 10.73
N VAL A 120 14.10 9.12 10.15
CA VAL A 120 14.59 7.90 10.78
C VAL A 120 16.09 7.75 10.55
N ASP A 121 16.85 7.42 11.60
CA ASP A 121 18.23 6.94 11.50
C ASP A 121 18.22 5.41 11.30
N TRP A 122 18.23 5.01 10.05
CA TRP A 122 18.14 3.61 9.67
C TRP A 122 19.33 2.75 10.11
N GLN A 123 20.52 3.37 10.34
CA GLN A 123 21.64 2.63 10.89
C GLN A 123 21.43 2.28 12.37
N ALA A 124 20.88 3.21 13.13
CA ALA A 124 20.50 2.96 14.53
C ALA A 124 19.36 1.93 14.60
N VAL A 125 18.34 2.03 13.76
CA VAL A 125 17.25 1.05 13.63
C VAL A 125 17.78 -0.37 13.39
N LYS A 126 18.72 -0.53 12.45
CA LYS A 126 19.36 -1.82 12.19
C LYS A 126 20.15 -2.32 13.39
N ASN A 127 20.92 -1.47 14.03
CA ASN A 127 21.71 -1.82 15.21
C ASN A 127 20.82 -2.23 16.40
N ASP A 128 19.59 -1.70 16.46
CA ASP A 128 18.57 -2.08 17.46
C ASP A 128 17.90 -3.43 17.16
N GLY A 129 18.30 -4.12 16.07
CA GLY A 129 17.89 -5.48 15.74
C GLY A 129 16.58 -5.55 14.95
N ILE A 130 16.19 -4.50 14.27
CA ILE A 130 15.08 -4.52 13.31
C ILE A 130 15.54 -5.20 12.03
N GLU A 131 14.78 -6.19 11.56
CA GLU A 131 15.12 -7.09 10.48
C GLU A 131 14.35 -6.79 9.20
N PHE A 132 13.19 -6.11 9.28
CA PHE A 132 12.43 -5.62 8.11
C PHE A 132 11.66 -4.35 8.45
N ALA A 133 11.19 -3.65 7.41
CA ALA A 133 10.32 -2.50 7.59
C ALA A 133 9.20 -2.46 6.54
N MET A 134 8.04 -1.97 6.96
CA MET A 134 6.95 -1.58 6.07
C MET A 134 6.89 -0.05 6.02
N ILE A 135 7.09 0.54 4.85
CA ILE A 135 7.21 1.99 4.68
C ILE A 135 5.96 2.53 4.01
N ARG A 136 5.29 3.52 4.61
CA ARG A 136 4.14 4.14 3.95
C ARG A 136 4.57 4.83 2.66
N LEU A 137 4.08 4.33 1.53
CA LEU A 137 4.32 4.94 0.23
C LEU A 137 3.48 6.20 0.07
N GLY A 138 2.22 6.12 0.43
CA GLY A 138 1.29 7.22 0.26
C GLY A 138 -0.04 6.97 0.96
N TYR A 139 -0.97 7.88 0.74
CA TYR A 139 -2.29 7.87 1.39
C TYR A 139 -3.32 8.68 0.62
N ASN A 140 -4.60 8.49 0.95
CA ASN A 140 -5.74 9.19 0.34
C ASN A 140 -5.79 9.03 -1.19
N THR A 141 -5.94 10.14 -1.90
CA THR A 141 -6.03 10.18 -3.36
C THR A 141 -4.66 10.55 -3.93
N ASN A 142 -3.80 9.54 -4.11
CA ASN A 142 -2.48 9.66 -4.76
C ASN A 142 -1.55 10.70 -4.11
N GLN A 143 -1.55 10.76 -2.78
CA GLN A 143 -0.62 11.61 -2.02
C GLN A 143 0.58 10.77 -1.58
N LEU A 144 1.77 11.13 -2.05
CA LEU A 144 3.01 10.49 -1.62
C LEU A 144 3.33 10.88 -0.18
N ASP A 145 3.76 9.92 0.64
CA ASP A 145 4.22 10.22 1.99
C ASP A 145 5.49 11.07 1.94
N LYS A 146 5.54 12.08 2.79
CA LYS A 146 6.63 13.08 2.83
C LYS A 146 8.02 12.46 2.96
N TYR A 147 8.14 11.37 3.72
CA TYR A 147 9.42 10.72 4.01
C TYR A 147 9.63 9.42 3.24
N TYR A 148 8.68 8.99 2.40
CA TYR A 148 8.75 7.75 1.65
C TYR A 148 10.08 7.56 0.92
N GLN A 149 10.42 8.51 0.05
CA GLN A 149 11.61 8.40 -0.81
C GLN A 149 12.90 8.36 0.00
N ARG A 150 12.94 9.12 1.09
CA ARG A 150 14.08 9.11 2.01
C ARG A 150 14.19 7.76 2.71
N ASN A 151 13.11 7.29 3.29
CA ASN A 151 13.08 6.03 4.03
C ASN A 151 13.46 4.84 3.15
N MET A 152 12.94 4.76 1.92
CA MET A 152 13.33 3.70 0.96
C MET A 152 14.84 3.70 0.68
N LYS A 153 15.43 4.88 0.42
CA LYS A 153 16.85 5.01 0.11
C LYS A 153 17.75 4.71 1.32
N GLU A 154 17.41 5.23 2.48
CA GLU A 154 18.23 5.06 3.67
C GLU A 154 18.12 3.61 4.23
N ALA A 155 16.95 2.98 4.20
CA ALA A 155 16.79 1.57 4.56
C ALA A 155 17.61 0.65 3.61
N GLU A 156 17.59 0.92 2.30
CA GLU A 156 18.38 0.17 1.33
C GLU A 156 19.91 0.27 1.61
N LYS A 157 20.43 1.46 1.94
CA LYS A 157 21.86 1.66 2.27
C LYS A 157 22.33 0.77 3.42
N VAL A 158 21.50 0.57 4.42
CA VAL A 158 21.82 -0.26 5.57
C VAL A 158 21.35 -1.70 5.42
N GLN A 159 20.77 -2.04 4.25
CA GLN A 159 20.30 -3.39 3.92
C GLN A 159 19.23 -3.91 4.88
N ILE A 160 18.29 -3.06 5.27
CA ILE A 160 17.02 -3.50 5.86
C ILE A 160 16.06 -3.84 4.73
N PRO A 161 15.54 -5.08 4.65
CA PRO A 161 14.52 -5.45 3.67
C PRO A 161 13.25 -4.64 3.87
N VAL A 162 12.67 -4.14 2.78
CA VAL A 162 11.50 -3.25 2.85
C VAL A 162 10.34 -3.74 2.00
N GLY A 163 9.14 -3.60 2.55
CA GLY A 163 7.87 -3.55 1.86
C GLY A 163 7.28 -2.15 1.96
N VAL A 164 6.14 -1.95 1.34
CA VAL A 164 5.44 -0.67 1.40
C VAL A 164 3.96 -0.88 1.71
N TYR A 165 3.32 0.17 2.24
CA TYR A 165 1.87 0.19 2.37
C TYR A 165 1.28 1.51 1.87
N TYR A 166 0.03 1.43 1.46
CA TYR A 166 -0.73 2.56 0.97
C TYR A 166 -2.05 2.65 1.74
N TYR A 167 -2.26 3.73 2.48
CA TYR A 167 -3.49 4.01 3.20
C TYR A 167 -4.57 4.45 2.23
N SER A 168 -5.46 3.53 1.87
CA SER A 168 -6.46 3.71 0.84
C SER A 168 -7.78 4.22 1.40
N LYS A 169 -8.41 5.12 0.65
CA LYS A 169 -9.80 5.55 0.84
C LYS A 169 -10.72 5.09 -0.29
N ALA A 170 -10.28 4.11 -1.06
CA ALA A 170 -11.05 3.58 -2.17
C ALA A 170 -12.39 3.03 -1.70
N THR A 171 -13.47 3.43 -2.36
CA THR A 171 -14.84 3.00 -2.11
C THR A 171 -15.39 2.12 -3.23
N ASN A 172 -14.59 1.85 -4.25
CA ASN A 172 -14.90 0.96 -5.38
C ASN A 172 -13.62 0.41 -6.01
N GLU A 173 -13.77 -0.61 -6.84
CA GLU A 173 -12.67 -1.32 -7.50
C GLU A 173 -11.83 -0.40 -8.42
N GLU A 174 -12.45 0.55 -9.12
CA GLU A 174 -11.71 1.49 -10.00
C GLU A 174 -10.78 2.40 -9.21
N GLU A 175 -11.19 2.83 -8.02
CA GLU A 175 -10.36 3.63 -7.12
C GLU A 175 -9.19 2.81 -6.60
N ALA A 176 -9.43 1.56 -6.20
CA ALA A 176 -8.39 0.63 -5.77
C ALA A 176 -7.35 0.35 -6.86
N VAL A 177 -7.78 0.20 -8.11
CA VAL A 177 -6.87 0.08 -9.26
C VAL A 177 -6.03 1.33 -9.44
N ARG A 178 -6.62 2.54 -9.32
CA ARG A 178 -5.86 3.80 -9.39
C ARG A 178 -4.83 3.94 -8.26
N ASP A 179 -5.20 3.51 -7.05
CA ASP A 179 -4.28 3.48 -5.90
C ASP A 179 -3.11 2.53 -6.18
N ALA A 180 -3.39 1.33 -6.70
CA ALA A 180 -2.36 0.36 -7.06
C ALA A 180 -1.44 0.88 -8.19
N GLU A 181 -2.00 1.51 -9.24
CA GLU A 181 -1.22 2.13 -10.32
C GLU A 181 -0.30 3.24 -9.80
N PHE A 182 -0.79 4.06 -8.88
CA PHE A 182 0.02 5.08 -8.20
C PHE A 182 1.16 4.45 -7.39
N VAL A 183 0.87 3.39 -6.64
CA VAL A 183 1.88 2.64 -5.89
C VAL A 183 2.93 2.08 -6.83
N ILE A 184 2.55 1.35 -7.87
CA ILE A 184 3.46 0.72 -8.84
C ILE A 184 4.37 1.76 -9.50
N GLU A 185 3.84 2.92 -9.88
CA GLU A 185 4.64 3.99 -10.48
C GLU A 185 5.70 4.52 -9.53
N ASN A 186 5.37 4.66 -8.24
CA ASN A 186 6.28 5.18 -7.23
C ASN A 186 7.24 4.13 -6.64
N LEU A 187 7.06 2.85 -6.97
CA LEU A 187 8.02 1.79 -6.62
C LEU A 187 9.23 1.74 -7.56
N LYS A 188 9.15 2.36 -8.74
CA LYS A 188 10.23 2.32 -9.73
C LYS A 188 11.54 2.87 -9.16
N GLY A 189 12.62 2.14 -9.40
CA GLY A 189 13.95 2.50 -8.92
C GLY A 189 14.26 2.09 -7.49
N TYR A 190 13.31 1.49 -6.75
CA TYR A 190 13.52 0.99 -5.39
C TYR A 190 13.48 -0.53 -5.34
N LYS A 191 14.34 -1.16 -4.54
CA LYS A 191 14.32 -2.60 -4.29
C LYS A 191 13.26 -2.93 -3.25
N VAL A 192 12.19 -3.59 -3.68
CA VAL A 192 11.11 -4.06 -2.81
C VAL A 192 11.28 -5.54 -2.58
N SER A 193 11.53 -5.95 -1.36
CA SER A 193 11.81 -7.35 -0.95
C SER A 193 10.78 -7.91 0.02
N TYR A 194 9.83 -7.11 0.41
CA TYR A 194 8.65 -7.46 1.20
C TYR A 194 7.37 -7.10 0.43
N PRO A 195 6.19 -7.51 0.89
CA PRO A 195 4.94 -7.24 0.20
C PRO A 195 4.60 -5.76 0.02
N VAL A 196 3.67 -5.53 -0.90
CA VAL A 196 3.03 -4.24 -1.16
C VAL A 196 1.62 -4.32 -0.62
N ALA A 197 1.34 -3.60 0.47
CA ALA A 197 0.09 -3.70 1.19
C ALA A 197 -0.88 -2.56 0.85
N ILE A 198 -2.17 -2.90 0.71
CA ILE A 198 -3.25 -1.95 0.86
C ILE A 198 -3.67 -1.92 2.32
N ASP A 199 -3.85 -0.74 2.87
CA ASP A 199 -4.32 -0.48 4.22
C ASP A 199 -5.77 -0.01 4.15
N LEU A 200 -6.69 -0.84 4.70
CA LEU A 200 -8.14 -0.68 4.63
C LEU A 200 -8.71 -0.51 6.04
N GLU A 201 -8.89 0.73 6.46
CA GLU A 201 -9.48 1.03 7.77
C GLU A 201 -10.03 2.47 7.86
N ASP A 202 -10.18 3.14 6.70
CA ASP A 202 -10.70 4.50 6.70
C ASP A 202 -12.21 4.54 6.94
N LYS A 203 -12.63 5.54 7.69
CA LYS A 203 -14.04 5.74 8.05
C LYS A 203 -14.99 5.81 6.84
N VAL A 204 -14.52 6.27 5.68
CA VAL A 204 -15.35 6.33 4.46
C VAL A 204 -15.74 4.95 3.94
N GLN A 205 -15.08 3.91 4.43
CA GLN A 205 -15.31 2.51 4.03
C GLN A 205 -16.21 1.75 5.02
N GLU A 206 -16.54 2.32 6.18
CA GLU A 206 -17.34 1.65 7.21
C GLU A 206 -18.76 1.27 6.76
N ASP A 207 -19.33 2.03 5.82
CA ASP A 207 -20.67 1.79 5.27
C ASP A 207 -20.69 0.77 4.11
N LEU A 208 -19.54 0.32 3.65
CA LEU A 208 -19.44 -0.67 2.58
C LEU A 208 -19.71 -2.08 3.13
N SER A 209 -20.31 -2.92 2.28
CA SER A 209 -20.46 -4.34 2.61
C SER A 209 -19.11 -5.07 2.60
N LYS A 210 -19.04 -6.21 3.30
CA LYS A 210 -17.86 -7.08 3.28
C LYS A 210 -17.42 -7.46 1.87
N GLU A 211 -18.40 -7.75 1.01
CA GLU A 211 -18.16 -8.15 -0.37
C GLU A 211 -17.53 -7.00 -1.17
N GLU A 212 -18.03 -5.76 -1.00
CA GLU A 212 -17.47 -4.58 -1.67
C GLU A 212 -16.01 -4.34 -1.23
N LEU A 213 -15.73 -4.40 0.07
CA LEU A 213 -14.36 -4.25 0.57
C LEU A 213 -13.45 -5.41 0.13
N GLY A 214 -13.95 -6.64 0.08
CA GLY A 214 -13.22 -7.76 -0.49
C GLY A 214 -12.87 -7.56 -1.96
N LYS A 215 -13.79 -7.01 -2.77
CA LYS A 215 -13.55 -6.66 -4.19
C LYS A 215 -12.53 -5.52 -4.34
N ILE A 216 -12.61 -4.49 -3.51
CA ILE A 216 -11.65 -3.39 -3.47
C ILE A 216 -10.23 -3.93 -3.19
N ALA A 217 -10.09 -4.73 -2.13
CA ALA A 217 -8.82 -5.36 -1.80
C ALA A 217 -8.29 -6.27 -2.92
N ARG A 218 -9.19 -7.06 -3.55
CA ARG A 218 -8.83 -7.94 -4.67
C ARG A 218 -8.37 -7.15 -5.89
N ALA A 219 -9.06 -6.07 -6.26
CA ALA A 219 -8.70 -5.24 -7.40
C ALA A 219 -7.31 -4.61 -7.24
N PHE A 220 -6.99 -4.10 -6.03
CA PHE A 220 -5.65 -3.63 -5.71
C PHE A 220 -4.62 -4.77 -5.81
N ALA A 221 -4.90 -5.92 -5.19
CA ALA A 221 -4.00 -7.06 -5.16
C ALA A 221 -3.69 -7.60 -6.57
N ASP A 222 -4.69 -7.71 -7.44
CA ASP A 222 -4.52 -8.15 -8.83
C ASP A 222 -3.60 -7.22 -9.61
N GLU A 223 -3.74 -5.92 -9.40
CA GLU A 223 -2.92 -4.94 -10.08
C GLU A 223 -1.45 -5.01 -9.62
N ILE A 224 -1.22 -5.09 -8.31
CA ILE A 224 0.10 -5.26 -7.69
C ILE A 224 0.77 -6.56 -8.18
N GLN A 225 0.01 -7.67 -8.16
CA GLN A 225 0.51 -8.97 -8.63
C GLN A 225 0.86 -8.96 -10.12
N SER A 226 0.03 -8.30 -10.94
CA SER A 226 0.28 -8.18 -12.38
C SER A 226 1.58 -7.42 -12.70
N ALA A 227 1.97 -6.50 -11.83
CA ALA A 227 3.23 -5.78 -11.92
C ALA A 227 4.43 -6.60 -11.39
N GLY A 228 4.16 -7.76 -10.81
CA GLY A 228 5.16 -8.71 -10.31
C GLY A 228 5.60 -8.45 -8.87
N TYR A 229 4.82 -7.71 -8.11
CA TYR A 229 4.99 -7.55 -6.67
C TYR A 229 4.06 -8.50 -5.91
N THR A 230 4.39 -8.79 -4.67
CA THR A 230 3.56 -9.62 -3.78
C THR A 230 2.52 -8.75 -3.10
N PRO A 231 1.22 -8.96 -3.32
CA PRO A 231 0.18 -8.17 -2.68
C PRO A 231 -0.05 -8.61 -1.23
N MET A 232 -0.44 -7.67 -0.39
CA MET A 232 -0.81 -7.88 1.01
C MET A 232 -1.98 -6.97 1.38
N VAL A 233 -2.77 -7.38 2.35
CA VAL A 233 -3.80 -6.52 2.96
C VAL A 233 -3.46 -6.32 4.43
N TYR A 234 -3.36 -5.05 4.83
CA TYR A 234 -3.34 -4.66 6.23
C TYR A 234 -4.74 -4.32 6.70
N ALA A 235 -5.07 -4.81 7.88
CA ALA A 235 -6.27 -4.44 8.61
C ALA A 235 -6.07 -4.66 10.12
N ASN A 236 -6.77 -3.90 10.95
CA ASN A 236 -6.89 -4.29 12.35
C ASN A 236 -7.83 -5.49 12.52
N GLU A 237 -7.79 -6.14 13.67
CA GLU A 237 -8.55 -7.37 13.92
C GLU A 237 -10.06 -7.20 13.72
N ASN A 238 -10.63 -6.02 14.06
CA ASN A 238 -12.05 -5.75 13.86
C ASN A 238 -12.41 -5.68 12.37
N TRP A 239 -11.59 -4.98 11.57
CA TRP A 239 -11.79 -4.91 10.12
C TRP A 239 -11.61 -6.26 9.46
N TYR A 240 -10.61 -7.02 9.89
CA TYR A 240 -10.41 -8.40 9.43
C TYR A 240 -11.65 -9.25 9.63
N GLN A 241 -12.24 -9.24 10.83
CA GLN A 241 -13.37 -10.11 11.16
C GLN A 241 -14.71 -9.62 10.61
N ASN A 242 -14.93 -8.30 10.58
CA ASN A 242 -16.26 -7.74 10.39
C ASN A 242 -16.46 -6.98 9.08
N TYR A 243 -15.40 -6.53 8.39
CA TYR A 243 -15.53 -5.64 7.26
C TYR A 243 -15.00 -6.21 5.93
N ILE A 244 -14.05 -7.14 5.94
CA ILE A 244 -13.42 -7.65 4.72
C ILE A 244 -13.92 -9.08 4.43
N ASP A 245 -14.32 -9.35 3.19
CA ASP A 245 -14.60 -10.71 2.72
C ASP A 245 -13.31 -11.38 2.20
N TRP A 246 -12.65 -12.09 3.10
CA TRP A 246 -11.39 -12.78 2.80
C TRP A 246 -11.55 -13.95 1.82
N SER A 247 -12.78 -14.45 1.59
CA SER A 247 -13.02 -15.52 0.62
C SER A 247 -12.71 -15.09 -0.82
N LEU A 248 -12.74 -13.78 -1.09
CA LEU A 248 -12.42 -13.19 -2.39
C LEU A 248 -10.90 -12.98 -2.59
N LEU A 249 -10.10 -13.08 -1.55
CA LEU A 249 -8.68 -12.70 -1.57
C LEU A 249 -7.74 -13.88 -1.84
N GLY A 250 -8.21 -15.11 -1.63
CA GLY A 250 -7.42 -16.31 -1.94
C GLY A 250 -6.10 -16.34 -1.16
N ASP A 251 -4.99 -16.26 -1.88
CA ASP A 251 -3.61 -16.34 -1.39
C ASP A 251 -2.96 -14.99 -1.10
N VAL A 252 -3.75 -13.91 -1.03
CA VAL A 252 -3.23 -12.59 -0.68
C VAL A 252 -2.73 -12.59 0.76
N GLU A 253 -1.51 -12.13 0.98
CA GLU A 253 -0.82 -12.09 2.27
C GLU A 253 -1.55 -11.14 3.25
N LYS A 254 -1.47 -11.45 4.55
CA LYS A 254 -2.20 -10.75 5.60
C LYS A 254 -1.26 -10.10 6.60
N TRP A 255 -1.49 -8.84 6.86
CA TRP A 255 -0.83 -8.08 7.92
C TRP A 255 -1.90 -7.56 8.89
N ILE A 256 -1.89 -8.11 10.11
CA ILE A 256 -2.98 -7.89 11.07
C ILE A 256 -2.48 -7.11 12.27
N ALA A 257 -3.17 -5.99 12.55
CA ALA A 257 -2.97 -5.25 13.80
C ALA A 257 -3.89 -5.79 14.91
N SER A 258 -3.28 -6.19 16.00
CA SER A 258 -3.98 -6.59 17.22
C SER A 258 -3.09 -6.29 18.41
N TYR A 259 -3.37 -5.21 19.12
CA TYR A 259 -2.54 -4.70 20.21
C TYR A 259 -2.77 -5.49 21.49
N SER A 260 -2.21 -6.68 21.53
CA SER A 260 -2.37 -7.66 22.58
C SER A 260 -1.05 -8.33 22.91
N VAL A 261 -1.04 -9.17 23.97
CA VAL A 261 0.14 -9.93 24.40
C VAL A 261 0.48 -11.08 23.46
N SER A 262 -0.50 -11.57 22.70
CA SER A 262 -0.33 -12.61 21.69
C SER A 262 -1.31 -12.40 20.54
N PRO A 263 -0.93 -12.80 19.33
CA PRO A 263 -1.85 -12.71 18.20
C PRO A 263 -3.01 -13.69 18.36
N ASN A 264 -4.19 -13.33 17.85
CA ASN A 264 -5.35 -14.21 17.86
C ASN A 264 -5.05 -15.47 17.02
N PRO A 265 -5.03 -16.68 17.63
CA PRO A 265 -4.66 -17.90 16.92
C PRO A 265 -5.67 -18.34 15.83
N LYS A 266 -6.88 -17.74 15.82
CA LYS A 266 -7.92 -18.02 14.83
C LYS A 266 -7.75 -17.19 13.56
N ILE A 267 -6.84 -16.24 13.54
CA ILE A 267 -6.60 -15.34 12.42
C ILE A 267 -5.25 -15.72 11.79
N GLU A 268 -5.31 -16.23 10.56
CA GLU A 268 -4.11 -16.43 9.75
C GLU A 268 -3.49 -15.08 9.40
N ARG A 269 -2.17 -14.99 9.47
CA ARG A 269 -1.40 -13.79 9.17
C ARG A 269 0.05 -14.12 8.89
N GLU A 270 0.68 -13.31 8.08
CA GLU A 270 2.12 -13.38 7.82
C GLU A 270 2.89 -12.31 8.60
N ILE A 271 2.22 -11.19 8.92
CA ILE A 271 2.76 -10.14 9.78
C ILE A 271 1.73 -9.80 10.86
N TRP A 272 2.21 -9.66 12.09
CA TRP A 272 1.44 -9.19 13.24
C TRP A 272 1.98 -7.85 13.73
N GLN A 273 1.18 -6.78 13.65
CA GLN A 273 1.46 -5.50 14.31
C GLN A 273 0.95 -5.59 15.76
N CYS A 274 1.87 -5.61 16.71
CA CYS A 274 1.53 -5.92 18.10
C CYS A 274 1.30 -4.69 18.98
N CYS A 275 1.84 -3.54 18.62
CA CYS A 275 1.60 -2.27 19.31
C CYS A 275 2.00 -1.08 18.46
N SER A 276 1.50 0.11 18.83
CA SER A 276 1.83 1.42 18.23
C SER A 276 2.71 2.31 19.15
N THR A 277 3.23 1.75 20.22
CA THR A 277 3.96 2.49 21.26
C THR A 277 5.36 1.94 21.48
N GLY A 278 5.93 1.28 20.47
CA GLY A 278 7.29 0.75 20.53
C GLY A 278 8.33 1.87 20.56
N LEU A 279 9.48 1.58 21.17
CA LEU A 279 10.65 2.45 21.17
C LEU A 279 11.78 1.73 20.46
N VAL A 280 12.28 2.32 19.37
CA VAL A 280 13.36 1.78 18.54
C VAL A 280 14.43 2.83 18.35
N ASP A 281 15.69 2.45 18.53
CA ASP A 281 16.81 3.36 18.31
C ASP A 281 16.84 3.85 16.88
N GLY A 282 16.95 5.18 16.71
CA GLY A 282 16.90 5.81 15.40
C GLY A 282 15.53 6.32 14.98
N VAL A 283 14.47 5.98 15.70
CA VAL A 283 13.12 6.52 15.48
C VAL A 283 12.78 7.53 16.56
N LYS A 284 12.30 8.68 16.14
CA LYS A 284 11.82 9.72 17.06
C LYS A 284 10.35 9.44 17.40
N GLY A 285 10.01 9.38 18.68
CA GLY A 285 8.68 9.07 19.15
C GLY A 285 8.34 7.58 19.11
N ASN A 286 7.06 7.31 19.19
CA ASN A 286 6.53 5.96 19.11
C ASN A 286 6.60 5.41 17.68
N VAL A 287 6.76 4.09 17.58
CA VAL A 287 6.73 3.37 16.32
C VAL A 287 5.98 2.06 16.48
N ASP A 288 5.31 1.66 15.41
CA ASP A 288 4.61 0.39 15.35
C ASP A 288 5.61 -0.77 15.28
N ILE A 289 5.41 -1.78 16.16
CA ILE A 289 6.23 -2.98 16.21
C ILE A 289 5.52 -4.14 15.55
N ASN A 290 6.25 -4.83 14.71
CA ASN A 290 5.75 -5.95 13.92
C ASN A 290 6.55 -7.23 14.15
N PHE A 291 5.88 -8.37 14.11
CA PHE A 291 6.50 -9.69 14.03
C PHE A 291 6.11 -10.35 12.72
N GLY A 292 7.12 -10.69 11.90
CA GLY A 292 6.95 -11.39 10.64
C GLY A 292 7.18 -12.89 10.81
N TYR A 293 6.20 -13.71 10.45
CA TYR A 293 6.26 -15.18 10.52
C TYR A 293 6.78 -15.79 9.21
N LYS A 294 7.00 -14.95 8.20
CA LYS A 294 7.51 -15.35 6.89
C LYS A 294 8.68 -14.45 6.49
N ASP A 295 9.83 -15.04 6.24
CA ASP A 295 10.98 -14.33 5.71
C ASP A 295 10.83 -14.16 4.19
N TYR A 296 10.27 -13.04 3.79
CA TYR A 296 9.99 -12.75 2.39
C TYR A 296 11.25 -12.66 1.52
N THR A 297 12.41 -12.38 2.10
CA THR A 297 13.68 -12.34 1.34
C THR A 297 14.05 -13.69 0.71
N LYS A 298 13.45 -14.77 1.20
CA LYS A 298 13.62 -16.13 0.64
C LYS A 298 12.67 -16.43 -0.53
N TYR A 299 11.61 -15.64 -0.70
CA TYR A 299 10.55 -15.89 -1.67
C TYR A 299 10.41 -14.78 -2.72
N ILE A 300 10.73 -13.54 -2.35
CA ILE A 300 10.64 -12.40 -3.24
C ILE A 300 12.00 -12.10 -3.84
N THR A 301 12.10 -12.18 -5.16
CA THR A 301 13.24 -11.62 -5.90
C THR A 301 13.02 -10.10 -6.01
N PRO A 302 13.84 -9.28 -5.33
CA PRO A 302 13.66 -7.83 -5.38
C PRO A 302 13.76 -7.30 -6.81
N ARG A 303 12.85 -6.40 -7.17
CA ARG A 303 12.83 -5.74 -8.47
C ARG A 303 12.76 -4.23 -8.30
N THR A 304 13.34 -3.52 -9.25
CA THR A 304 13.31 -2.06 -9.30
C THR A 304 12.35 -1.54 -10.36
N GLU A 305 11.79 -2.45 -11.18
CA GLU A 305 10.85 -2.12 -12.24
C GLU A 305 9.71 -3.15 -12.27
N PRO A 306 8.49 -2.74 -12.60
CA PRO A 306 7.40 -3.65 -12.88
C PRO A 306 7.74 -4.62 -14.03
N LEU A 307 7.03 -5.73 -14.11
CA LEU A 307 7.15 -6.67 -15.24
C LEU A 307 6.82 -5.97 -16.56
N GLU A 308 7.56 -6.31 -17.62
CA GLU A 308 7.27 -5.79 -18.96
C GLU A 308 5.83 -6.12 -19.40
N SER A 309 5.33 -7.30 -19.04
CA SER A 309 3.96 -7.72 -19.29
C SER A 309 2.91 -6.80 -18.66
N TYR A 310 3.22 -6.17 -17.51
CA TYR A 310 2.36 -5.18 -16.88
C TYR A 310 2.12 -3.97 -17.78
N TYR A 311 3.18 -3.47 -18.41
CA TYR A 311 3.07 -2.32 -19.30
C TYR A 311 2.34 -2.62 -20.60
N LYS A 312 2.32 -3.89 -21.04
CA LYS A 312 1.58 -4.34 -22.22
C LYS A 312 0.09 -4.55 -21.96
N ARG A 313 -0.35 -4.58 -20.71
CA ARG A 313 -1.77 -4.48 -20.37
C ARG A 313 -2.29 -3.12 -20.81
N GLY A 314 -3.51 -3.07 -21.29
CA GLY A 314 -4.03 -1.84 -21.84
C GLY A 314 -5.55 -1.87 -21.99
N LYS A 315 -6.04 -1.03 -22.88
CA LYS A 315 -7.46 -0.96 -23.20
C LYS A 315 -7.66 -0.73 -24.70
N TRP A 316 -8.77 -1.26 -25.18
CA TRP A 316 -9.24 -0.99 -26.51
C TRP A 316 -9.69 0.47 -26.63
N VAL A 317 -9.30 1.11 -27.72
CA VAL A 317 -9.69 2.48 -28.08
C VAL A 317 -10.22 2.46 -29.50
N GLN A 318 -11.31 3.17 -29.74
CA GLN A 318 -11.88 3.35 -31.06
C GLN A 318 -11.82 4.82 -31.44
N ASP A 319 -11.42 5.08 -32.66
CA ASP A 319 -11.48 6.40 -33.29
C ASP A 319 -12.13 6.30 -34.68
N SER A 320 -12.08 7.37 -35.45
CA SER A 320 -12.67 7.43 -36.82
C SER A 320 -12.01 6.49 -37.82
N THR A 321 -10.82 5.97 -37.54
CA THR A 321 -10.06 5.07 -38.42
C THR A 321 -10.32 3.61 -38.11
N GLY A 322 -10.49 3.26 -36.79
CA GLY A 322 -10.73 1.89 -36.38
C GLY A 322 -10.45 1.67 -34.91
N TRP A 323 -10.30 0.39 -34.57
CA TRP A 323 -9.92 -0.05 -33.24
C TRP A 323 -8.41 -0.21 -33.14
N TRP A 324 -7.83 0.22 -31.97
CA TRP A 324 -6.44 0.01 -31.61
C TRP A 324 -6.33 -0.27 -30.11
N TYR A 325 -5.22 -0.87 -29.67
CA TYR A 325 -5.02 -1.24 -28.29
C TYR A 325 -3.95 -0.35 -27.66
N ARG A 326 -4.32 0.41 -26.66
CA ARG A 326 -3.41 1.32 -25.95
C ARG A 326 -2.86 0.62 -24.72
N TYR A 327 -1.56 0.39 -24.67
CA TYR A 327 -0.85 -0.11 -23.50
C TYR A 327 -0.88 0.90 -22.34
N LYS A 328 -0.66 0.41 -21.08
CA LYS A 328 -0.56 1.27 -19.90
C LYS A 328 0.53 2.33 -20.01
N ASN A 329 1.66 2.02 -20.64
CA ASN A 329 2.74 2.97 -20.91
C ASN A 329 2.44 3.99 -22.03
N GLY A 330 1.22 3.97 -22.57
CA GLY A 330 0.79 4.85 -23.64
C GLY A 330 1.22 4.43 -25.06
N GLN A 331 2.05 3.41 -25.21
CA GLN A 331 2.41 2.82 -26.50
C GLN A 331 1.26 1.96 -27.04
N TYR A 332 1.43 1.42 -28.24
CA TYR A 332 0.46 0.55 -28.88
C TYR A 332 1.16 -0.36 -29.92
N PRO A 333 0.60 -1.56 -30.20
CA PRO A 333 1.20 -2.51 -31.14
C PRO A 333 1.15 -1.96 -32.57
N LYS A 334 2.21 -2.21 -33.34
CA LYS A 334 2.31 -1.89 -34.76
C LYS A 334 2.98 -3.01 -35.52
N ASN A 335 2.38 -3.44 -36.63
CA ASN A 335 2.91 -4.48 -37.49
C ASN A 335 3.31 -5.75 -36.69
N GLN A 336 2.44 -6.13 -35.76
CA GLN A 336 2.71 -7.27 -34.86
C GLN A 336 1.43 -7.94 -34.39
N TRP A 337 1.59 -9.16 -33.93
CA TRP A 337 0.58 -9.91 -33.20
C TRP A 337 0.56 -9.51 -31.73
N GLU A 338 -0.67 -9.45 -31.17
CA GLU A 338 -0.86 -9.33 -29.72
C GLU A 338 -1.90 -10.34 -29.26
N TYR A 339 -1.64 -10.93 -28.09
CA TYR A 339 -2.56 -11.83 -27.42
C TYR A 339 -3.28 -11.04 -26.31
N ILE A 340 -4.58 -10.76 -26.54
CA ILE A 340 -5.40 -9.92 -25.65
C ILE A 340 -6.67 -10.68 -25.36
N ASP A 341 -7.04 -10.79 -24.07
CA ASP A 341 -8.30 -11.43 -23.61
C ASP A 341 -8.53 -12.82 -24.25
N ASN A 342 -7.49 -13.64 -24.24
CA ASN A 342 -7.46 -15.02 -24.79
C ASN A 342 -7.63 -15.13 -26.32
N HIS A 343 -7.41 -14.05 -27.07
CA HIS A 343 -7.50 -14.04 -28.53
C HIS A 343 -6.25 -13.39 -29.14
N TRP A 344 -5.85 -13.87 -30.33
CA TRP A 344 -4.81 -13.24 -31.11
C TRP A 344 -5.41 -12.18 -32.03
N TYR A 345 -4.75 -10.99 -32.07
CA TYR A 345 -5.09 -9.87 -32.94
C TYR A 345 -3.86 -9.47 -33.74
N TRP A 346 -4.08 -9.09 -35.03
CA TRP A 346 -3.04 -8.49 -35.84
C TRP A 346 -3.25 -6.98 -35.92
N PHE A 347 -2.20 -6.23 -35.61
CA PHE A 347 -2.18 -4.78 -35.75
C PHE A 347 -1.33 -4.38 -36.94
N ASN A 348 -1.89 -3.54 -37.83
CA ASN A 348 -1.21 -3.06 -39.04
C ASN A 348 -0.07 -2.08 -38.71
N GLU A 349 0.62 -1.57 -39.73
CA GLU A 349 1.73 -0.59 -39.60
C GLU A 349 1.32 0.70 -38.88
N SER A 350 0.08 1.11 -39.00
CA SER A 350 -0.48 2.30 -38.34
C SER A 350 -0.96 2.00 -36.89
N GLY A 351 -0.96 0.72 -36.47
CA GLY A 351 -1.35 0.30 -35.13
C GLY A 351 -2.84 0.03 -34.98
N TYR A 352 -3.60 -0.08 -36.08
CA TYR A 352 -5.01 -0.45 -36.01
C TYR A 352 -5.20 -1.95 -36.13
N MET A 353 -6.13 -2.49 -35.33
CA MET A 353 -6.60 -3.86 -35.41
C MET A 353 -7.20 -4.13 -36.80
N THR A 354 -6.87 -5.28 -37.36
CA THR A 354 -7.34 -5.67 -38.70
C THR A 354 -8.49 -6.69 -38.59
N THR A 355 -9.31 -6.76 -39.66
CA THR A 355 -10.38 -7.75 -39.83
C THR A 355 -10.26 -8.41 -41.18
N GLY A 356 -10.93 -9.54 -41.38
CA GLY A 356 -10.90 -10.29 -42.64
C GLY A 356 -9.55 -10.95 -42.95
N TRP A 357 -9.30 -11.22 -44.22
CA TRP A 357 -8.06 -11.86 -44.66
C TRP A 357 -6.84 -10.97 -44.50
N GLN A 358 -5.81 -11.53 -43.82
CA GLN A 358 -4.51 -10.86 -43.62
C GLN A 358 -3.38 -11.79 -44.06
N GLN A 359 -2.44 -11.26 -44.84
CA GLN A 359 -1.22 -11.99 -45.14
C GLN A 359 -0.08 -11.49 -44.23
N VAL A 360 0.34 -12.30 -43.31
CA VAL A 360 1.36 -11.95 -42.33
C VAL A 360 2.52 -12.94 -42.45
N TYR A 361 3.73 -12.43 -42.70
CA TYR A 361 4.94 -13.22 -42.94
C TYR A 361 4.76 -14.34 -43.97
N GLY A 362 4.00 -14.06 -45.05
CA GLY A 362 3.75 -15.00 -46.12
C GLY A 362 2.69 -16.07 -45.88
N LYS A 363 2.06 -16.09 -44.72
CA LYS A 363 0.95 -16.98 -44.36
C LYS A 363 -0.36 -16.18 -44.34
N TRP A 364 -1.45 -16.87 -44.69
CA TRP A 364 -2.78 -16.28 -44.66
C TRP A 364 -3.48 -16.62 -43.33
N TYR A 365 -4.10 -15.57 -42.73
CA TYR A 365 -4.93 -15.64 -41.51
C TYR A 365 -6.25 -14.96 -41.78
N TYR A 366 -7.29 -15.37 -41.07
CA TYR A 366 -8.58 -14.72 -41.14
C TYR A 366 -8.95 -14.19 -39.75
N MET A 367 -9.21 -12.89 -39.68
CA MET A 367 -9.69 -12.19 -38.51
C MET A 367 -11.20 -12.05 -38.62
N ASP A 368 -11.92 -12.39 -37.56
CA ASP A 368 -13.36 -12.21 -37.52
C ASP A 368 -13.77 -10.73 -37.55
N GLN A 369 -15.06 -10.46 -37.46
CA GLN A 369 -15.57 -9.09 -37.45
C GLN A 369 -15.11 -8.26 -36.24
N TRP A 370 -14.66 -8.93 -35.18
CA TRP A 370 -14.15 -8.33 -33.95
C TRP A 370 -12.61 -8.26 -33.92
N GLY A 371 -11.97 -8.71 -34.98
CA GLY A 371 -10.51 -8.71 -35.15
C GLY A 371 -9.81 -9.92 -34.56
N ALA A 372 -10.53 -10.85 -33.91
CA ALA A 372 -9.91 -12.05 -33.37
C ALA A 372 -9.51 -13.05 -34.48
N MET A 373 -8.28 -13.58 -34.42
CA MET A 373 -7.81 -14.62 -35.30
C MET A 373 -8.64 -15.88 -35.13
N THR A 374 -9.14 -16.43 -36.24
CA THR A 374 -9.94 -17.65 -36.22
C THR A 374 -9.09 -18.88 -36.48
N THR A 375 -9.48 -20.03 -35.91
CA THR A 375 -8.89 -21.35 -36.14
C THR A 375 -9.97 -22.37 -36.48
N GLY A 376 -9.57 -23.54 -37.00
CA GLY A 376 -10.51 -24.58 -37.40
C GLY A 376 -11.25 -24.26 -38.69
N TRP A 377 -12.43 -24.91 -38.87
CA TRP A 377 -13.26 -24.72 -40.07
C TRP A 377 -14.02 -23.39 -40.02
N GLN A 378 -13.88 -22.58 -41.05
CA GLN A 378 -14.56 -21.28 -41.21
C GLN A 378 -15.27 -21.21 -42.54
N GLU A 379 -16.53 -20.82 -42.57
CA GLU A 379 -17.25 -20.51 -43.81
C GLU A 379 -17.15 -19.01 -44.11
N ILE A 380 -16.42 -18.66 -45.17
CA ILE A 380 -16.16 -17.29 -45.54
C ILE A 380 -16.65 -17.05 -46.96
N SER A 381 -17.59 -16.17 -47.13
CA SER A 381 -18.21 -15.86 -48.44
C SER A 381 -18.71 -17.10 -49.22
N GLY A 382 -19.29 -18.06 -48.51
CA GLY A 382 -19.85 -19.29 -49.08
C GLY A 382 -18.78 -20.38 -49.41
N HIS A 383 -17.57 -20.24 -48.95
CA HIS A 383 -16.50 -21.22 -49.10
C HIS A 383 -15.98 -21.65 -47.74
N TRP A 384 -15.64 -22.92 -47.59
CA TRP A 384 -15.08 -23.49 -46.38
C TRP A 384 -13.56 -23.49 -46.42
N TYR A 385 -12.97 -22.94 -45.38
CA TYR A 385 -11.53 -22.89 -45.16
C TYR A 385 -11.20 -23.53 -43.83
N TYR A 386 -10.06 -24.22 -43.77
CA TYR A 386 -9.52 -24.73 -42.52
C TYR A 386 -8.33 -23.86 -42.11
N MET A 387 -8.45 -23.18 -40.95
CA MET A 387 -7.42 -22.36 -40.37
C MET A 387 -6.62 -23.20 -39.38
N ASN A 388 -5.32 -23.35 -39.65
CA ASN A 388 -4.40 -24.01 -38.71
C ASN A 388 -4.17 -23.13 -37.49
N ASP A 389 -3.85 -23.79 -36.36
CA ASP A 389 -3.48 -23.13 -35.12
C ASP A 389 -2.16 -22.35 -35.25
#